data_b560428fe1042fb20d85d49c4b797336
#
_entry.id   b560428fe1042fb20d85d49c4b797336
#
_cell.length_a   1.000
_cell.length_b   1.000
_cell.length_c   1.000
_cell.angle_alpha   90.00
_cell.angle_beta   90.00
_cell.angle_gamma   90.00
#
_symmetry.space_group_name_H-M   'P 1'
#
loop_
_entity.id
_entity.type
_entity.pdbx_description
1 polymer ?
#
loop_
_entity_poly.entity_id
_entity_poly.type
_entity_poly.pdbx_seq_one_letter_code
_entity_poly.pdbx_strand_id
1 'polypeptide(L)'
;LRGGSEAIRSNLAIAGYLQEGLQAAGLPVSAIQVFDNTDRSVVGELLGMSEFVDVIVPRGGRGLIERVSRESTIPVIKHLDGNCHVYVDSAADIDQAVAIAFNAKCRRYGVCGAMETLLLAESVAEKVLQRLVPKYRVEGVEIRGCEHTRQLVPDANAATDRQSVV
;
A
#
# COMPACT_ATOMS: atom_id res chain seq x y z
N LEU A 1 21.07 2.90 1.05
CA LEU A 1 19.79 2.85 1.76
C LEU A 1 19.73 3.92 2.86
N ARG A 2 18.56 4.52 3.04
CA ARG A 2 18.28 5.44 4.15
C ARG A 2 16.98 5.05 4.82
N GLY A 3 17.03 4.79 6.12
CA GLY A 3 15.85 4.43 6.92
C GLY A 3 15.20 5.61 7.64
N GLY A 4 14.06 5.39 8.27
CA GLY A 4 13.43 6.35 9.16
C GLY A 4 14.25 6.57 10.44
N SER A 5 14.13 7.77 11.02
CA SER A 5 14.88 8.14 12.24
C SER A 5 14.50 7.30 13.45
N GLU A 6 13.24 6.84 13.49
CA GLU A 6 12.69 6.01 14.57
C GLU A 6 13.30 4.59 14.61
N ALA A 7 13.82 4.11 13.47
CA ALA A 7 14.33 2.74 13.33
C ALA A 7 15.83 2.68 13.05
N ILE A 8 16.59 3.77 13.27
CA ILE A 8 18.00 3.85 12.87
C ILE A 8 18.85 2.73 13.46
N ARG A 9 18.66 2.39 14.74
CA ARG A 9 19.41 1.31 15.39
C ARG A 9 19.14 -0.05 14.75
N SER A 10 17.87 -0.36 14.47
CA SER A 10 17.46 -1.60 13.80
C SER A 10 17.99 -1.66 12.37
N ASN A 11 17.94 -0.54 11.65
CA ASN A 11 18.43 -0.45 10.28
C ASN A 11 19.95 -0.72 10.22
N LEU A 12 20.74 -0.13 11.14
CA LEU A 12 22.18 -0.34 11.21
C LEU A 12 22.53 -1.77 11.62
N ALA A 13 21.80 -2.36 12.58
CA ALA A 13 22.01 -3.76 12.97
C ALA A 13 21.75 -4.72 11.81
N ILE A 14 20.62 -4.53 11.09
CA ILE A 14 20.29 -5.34 9.89
C ILE A 14 21.36 -5.16 8.81
N ALA A 15 21.81 -3.93 8.59
CA ALA A 15 22.86 -3.65 7.60
C ALA A 15 24.16 -4.39 7.94
N GLY A 16 24.56 -4.42 9.21
CA GLY A 16 25.74 -5.17 9.68
C GLY A 16 25.64 -6.66 9.35
N TYR A 17 24.52 -7.30 9.69
CA TYR A 17 24.32 -8.72 9.36
C TYR A 17 24.30 -8.99 7.85
N LEU A 18 23.72 -8.09 7.05
CA LEU A 18 23.74 -8.22 5.59
C LEU A 18 25.16 -8.09 5.04
N GLN A 19 25.98 -7.18 5.59
CA GLN A 19 27.37 -7.02 5.19
C GLN A 19 28.24 -8.23 5.60
N GLU A 20 28.02 -8.81 6.78
CA GLU A 20 28.64 -10.08 7.16
C GLU A 20 28.28 -11.22 6.20
N GLY A 21 27.00 -11.30 5.79
CA GLY A 21 26.55 -12.27 4.79
C GLY A 21 27.21 -12.07 3.42
N LEU A 22 27.35 -10.82 2.98
CA LEU A 22 28.06 -10.48 1.72
C LEU A 22 29.52 -10.93 1.79
N GLN A 23 30.21 -10.62 2.90
CA GLN A 23 31.59 -11.01 3.11
C GLN A 23 31.75 -12.53 3.10
N ALA A 24 30.88 -13.26 3.79
CA ALA A 24 30.91 -14.73 3.82
C ALA A 24 30.67 -15.36 2.43
N ALA A 25 29.89 -14.68 1.57
CA ALA A 25 29.63 -15.10 0.19
C ALA A 25 30.69 -14.63 -0.82
N GLY A 26 31.76 -13.95 -0.37
CA GLY A 26 32.79 -13.39 -1.25
C GLY A 26 32.32 -12.20 -2.10
N LEU A 27 31.24 -11.52 -1.69
CA LEU A 27 30.72 -10.35 -2.36
C LEU A 27 31.22 -9.05 -1.70
N PRO A 28 31.28 -7.93 -2.46
CA PRO A 28 31.71 -6.66 -1.90
C PRO A 28 30.75 -6.19 -0.80
N VAL A 29 31.26 -5.89 0.40
CA VAL A 29 30.45 -5.34 1.51
C VAL A 29 29.80 -4.00 1.15
N SER A 30 30.40 -3.24 0.23
CA SER A 30 29.88 -1.98 -0.29
C SER A 30 28.64 -2.14 -1.18
N ALA A 31 28.26 -3.38 -1.54
CA ALA A 31 27.02 -3.63 -2.30
C ALA A 31 25.77 -3.20 -1.52
N ILE A 32 25.85 -3.15 -0.17
CA ILE A 32 24.78 -2.61 0.68
C ILE A 32 25.39 -1.52 1.57
N GLN A 33 24.93 -0.30 1.37
CA GLN A 33 25.31 0.86 2.14
C GLN A 33 24.11 1.49 2.82
N VAL A 34 24.24 1.88 4.08
CA VAL A 34 23.17 2.51 4.86
C VAL A 34 23.69 3.83 5.42
N PHE A 35 22.92 4.88 5.26
CA PHE A 35 23.19 6.16 5.91
C PHE A 35 22.84 6.09 7.39
N ASP A 36 23.78 6.42 8.23
CA ASP A 36 23.62 6.51 9.69
C ASP A 36 23.13 7.89 10.16
N ASN A 37 23.03 8.84 9.22
CA ASN A 37 22.57 10.19 9.49
C ASN A 37 21.05 10.30 9.30
N THR A 38 20.38 10.78 10.35
CA THR A 38 18.93 10.99 10.38
C THR A 38 18.50 12.37 9.87
N ASP A 39 19.43 13.27 9.56
CA ASP A 39 19.12 14.60 9.05
C ASP A 39 18.37 14.51 7.71
N ARG A 40 17.33 15.31 7.61
CA ARG A 40 16.51 15.40 6.39
C ARG A 40 17.20 16.12 5.24
N SER A 41 18.26 16.91 5.52
CA SER A 41 19.09 17.54 4.49
C SER A 41 19.78 16.53 3.58
N VAL A 42 20.23 15.38 4.16
CA VAL A 42 20.83 14.27 3.41
C VAL A 42 19.94 13.77 2.28
N VAL A 43 18.62 13.77 2.48
CA VAL A 43 17.68 13.40 1.42
C VAL A 43 17.81 14.37 0.23
N GLY A 44 17.86 15.67 0.51
CA GLY A 44 18.01 16.69 -0.54
C GLY A 44 19.29 16.51 -1.35
N GLU A 45 20.41 16.22 -0.68
CA GLU A 45 21.69 15.96 -1.34
C GLU A 45 21.60 14.71 -2.24
N LEU A 46 21.06 13.60 -1.72
CA LEU A 46 20.87 12.36 -2.49
C LEU A 46 20.05 12.56 -3.76
N LEU A 47 19.04 13.43 -3.74
CA LEU A 47 18.16 13.68 -4.89
C LEU A 47 18.89 14.34 -6.07
N GLY A 48 20.03 14.97 -5.82
CA GLY A 48 20.88 15.61 -6.83
C GLY A 48 22.08 14.79 -7.28
N MET A 49 22.33 13.61 -6.70
CA MET A 49 23.54 12.81 -6.95
C MET A 49 23.45 11.92 -8.19
N SER A 50 23.06 12.46 -9.33
CA SER A 50 22.86 11.71 -10.58
C SER A 50 24.13 11.04 -11.13
N GLU A 51 25.33 11.47 -10.69
CA GLU A 51 26.60 10.81 -11.04
C GLU A 51 26.81 9.49 -10.30
N PHE A 52 26.13 9.28 -9.17
CA PHE A 52 26.33 8.13 -8.28
C PHE A 52 25.08 7.27 -8.09
N VAL A 53 23.91 7.79 -8.46
CA VAL A 53 22.62 7.14 -8.23
C VAL A 53 21.82 7.07 -9.52
N ASP A 54 21.55 5.86 -10.00
CA ASP A 54 20.81 5.62 -11.23
C ASP A 54 19.30 5.72 -11.05
N VAL A 55 18.79 5.29 -9.87
CA VAL A 55 17.36 5.26 -9.59
C VAL A 55 17.07 5.41 -8.10
N ILE A 56 15.99 6.11 -7.78
CA ILE A 56 15.48 6.26 -6.41
C ILE A 56 14.15 5.51 -6.28
N VAL A 57 14.06 4.66 -5.24
CA VAL A 57 12.82 3.98 -4.85
C VAL A 57 12.39 4.49 -3.48
N PRO A 58 11.59 5.55 -3.41
CA PRO A 58 11.19 6.12 -2.14
C PRO A 58 10.18 5.22 -1.42
N ARG A 59 10.37 5.06 -0.10
CA ARG A 59 9.44 4.40 0.80
C ARG A 59 9.19 5.32 1.99
N GLY A 60 7.92 5.57 2.28
CA GLY A 60 7.51 6.43 3.39
C GLY A 60 6.15 7.08 3.13
N GLY A 61 5.80 8.07 3.94
CA GLY A 61 4.55 8.78 3.82
C GLY A 61 4.49 9.67 2.56
N ARG A 62 3.28 10.06 2.20
CA ARG A 62 2.95 10.83 0.99
C ARG A 62 3.84 12.07 0.80
N GLY A 63 4.08 12.84 1.87
CA GLY A 63 4.90 14.06 1.80
C GLY A 63 6.34 13.80 1.37
N LEU A 64 6.96 12.66 1.79
CA LEU A 64 8.28 12.27 1.31
C LEU A 64 8.26 11.93 -0.18
N ILE A 65 7.27 11.14 -0.61
CA ILE A 65 7.17 10.70 -2.01
C ILE A 65 6.92 11.90 -2.94
N GLU A 66 6.06 12.83 -2.53
CA GLU A 66 5.81 14.07 -3.26
C GLU A 66 7.07 14.96 -3.36
N ARG A 67 7.80 15.10 -2.25
CA ARG A 67 9.07 15.82 -2.21
C ARG A 67 10.09 15.21 -3.17
N VAL A 68 10.34 13.90 -3.05
CA VAL A 68 11.26 13.18 -3.93
C VAL A 68 10.86 13.32 -5.40
N SER A 69 9.56 13.22 -5.71
CA SER A 69 9.05 13.34 -7.08
C SER A 69 9.25 14.74 -7.67
N ARG A 70 9.24 15.77 -6.84
CA ARG A 70 9.38 17.16 -7.26
C ARG A 70 10.84 17.60 -7.35
N GLU A 71 11.68 17.16 -6.43
CA GLU A 71 13.03 17.69 -6.22
C GLU A 71 14.12 16.80 -6.85
N SER A 72 13.81 15.55 -7.20
CA SER A 72 14.81 14.64 -7.76
C SER A 72 15.18 14.97 -9.20
N THR A 73 16.46 15.00 -9.48
CA THR A 73 17.03 14.99 -10.84
C THR A 73 17.30 13.56 -11.35
N ILE A 74 17.05 12.57 -10.53
CA ILE A 74 17.29 11.15 -10.78
C ILE A 74 15.94 10.46 -11.04
N PRO A 75 15.86 9.45 -11.94
CA PRO A 75 14.65 8.65 -12.14
C PRO A 75 14.08 8.09 -10.83
N VAL A 76 12.77 8.22 -10.63
CA VAL A 76 12.09 7.80 -9.40
C VAL A 76 11.05 6.73 -9.70
N ILE A 77 11.20 5.54 -9.08
CA ILE A 77 10.18 4.50 -9.07
C ILE A 77 9.34 4.69 -7.80
N LYS A 78 8.26 5.45 -7.93
CA LYS A 78 7.40 5.80 -6.79
C LYS A 78 6.16 4.95 -6.72
N HIS A 79 5.69 4.73 -5.50
CA HIS A 79 4.36 4.23 -5.18
C HIS A 79 3.72 5.23 -4.23
N LEU A 80 2.55 5.72 -4.60
CA LEU A 80 1.66 6.48 -3.72
C LEU A 80 0.64 5.53 -3.08
N ASP A 81 -0.53 6.03 -2.74
CA ASP A 81 -1.59 5.21 -2.18
C ASP A 81 -2.16 4.26 -3.25
N GLY A 82 -2.36 3.01 -2.88
CA GLY A 82 -3.05 2.04 -3.73
C GLY A 82 -4.56 2.11 -3.50
N ASN A 83 -5.35 2.14 -4.57
CA ASN A 83 -6.78 1.89 -4.50
C ASN A 83 -7.03 0.47 -5.04
N CYS A 84 -6.93 -0.51 -4.14
CA CYS A 84 -7.01 -1.92 -4.52
C CYS A 84 -8.45 -2.35 -4.69
N HIS A 85 -8.73 -3.06 -5.78
CA HIS A 85 -10.05 -3.50 -6.16
C HIS A 85 -10.18 -5.02 -6.06
N VAL A 86 -11.34 -5.48 -5.63
CA VAL A 86 -11.78 -6.86 -5.80
C VAL A 86 -13.03 -6.85 -6.66
N TYR A 87 -13.03 -7.58 -7.76
CA TYR A 87 -14.19 -7.78 -8.61
C TYR A 87 -14.76 -9.19 -8.39
N VAL A 88 -16.06 -9.27 -8.18
CA VAL A 88 -16.82 -10.52 -8.08
C VAL A 88 -17.66 -10.69 -9.33
N ASP A 89 -17.25 -11.65 -10.15
CA ASP A 89 -17.94 -11.99 -11.40
C ASP A 89 -19.27 -12.72 -11.15
N SER A 90 -20.14 -12.67 -12.15
CA SER A 90 -21.46 -13.36 -12.14
C SER A 90 -21.36 -14.88 -11.95
N ALA A 91 -20.25 -15.49 -12.37
CA ALA A 91 -20.02 -16.93 -12.25
C ALA A 91 -19.25 -17.30 -10.97
N ALA A 92 -18.94 -16.34 -10.08
CA ALA A 92 -18.19 -16.60 -8.87
C ALA A 92 -18.97 -17.47 -7.87
N ASP A 93 -18.26 -18.33 -7.16
CA ASP A 93 -18.78 -18.97 -5.95
C ASP A 93 -18.97 -17.91 -4.85
N ILE A 94 -20.19 -17.78 -4.35
CA ILE A 94 -20.55 -16.71 -3.41
C ILE A 94 -19.84 -16.86 -2.06
N ASP A 95 -19.66 -18.08 -1.56
CA ASP A 95 -19.01 -18.29 -0.27
C ASP A 95 -17.53 -17.94 -0.36
N GLN A 96 -16.88 -18.35 -1.43
CA GLN A 96 -15.48 -18.00 -1.69
C GLN A 96 -15.32 -16.48 -1.92
N ALA A 97 -16.19 -15.86 -2.70
CA ALA A 97 -16.15 -14.41 -2.96
C ALA A 97 -16.27 -13.59 -1.66
N VAL A 98 -17.22 -13.96 -0.78
CA VAL A 98 -17.39 -13.33 0.53
C VAL A 98 -16.15 -13.51 1.40
N ALA A 99 -15.57 -14.71 1.44
CA ALA A 99 -14.37 -14.99 2.23
C ALA A 99 -13.16 -14.17 1.74
N ILE A 100 -12.96 -14.11 0.42
CA ILE A 100 -11.88 -13.33 -0.20
C ILE A 100 -12.06 -11.83 0.06
N ALA A 101 -13.24 -11.27 -0.21
CA ALA A 101 -13.51 -9.85 -0.03
C ALA A 101 -13.36 -9.42 1.44
N PHE A 102 -13.86 -10.24 2.37
CA PHE A 102 -13.70 -10.00 3.79
C PHE A 102 -12.21 -10.00 4.20
N ASN A 103 -11.47 -11.02 3.80
CA ASN A 103 -10.04 -11.12 4.10
C ASN A 103 -9.24 -9.98 3.48
N ALA A 104 -9.51 -9.63 2.22
CA ALA A 104 -8.82 -8.56 1.50
C ALA A 104 -8.98 -7.20 2.18
N LYS A 105 -10.11 -6.93 2.84
CA LYS A 105 -10.34 -5.70 3.61
C LYS A 105 -9.88 -5.80 5.05
N CYS A 106 -10.30 -6.83 5.78
CA CYS A 106 -10.28 -6.84 7.24
C CYS A 106 -9.03 -7.48 7.84
N ARG A 107 -8.25 -8.24 7.08
CA ARG A 107 -7.05 -8.89 7.61
C ARG A 107 -6.01 -7.89 8.12
N ARG A 108 -5.81 -6.79 7.39
CA ARG A 108 -4.84 -5.74 7.75
C ARG A 108 -5.12 -4.45 6.99
N TYR A 109 -5.75 -3.50 7.63
CA TYR A 109 -6.18 -2.24 7.00
C TYR A 109 -5.03 -1.35 6.51
N GLY A 110 -3.90 -1.35 7.22
CA GLY A 110 -2.79 -0.43 6.97
C GLY A 110 -1.80 -0.88 5.89
N VAL A 111 -2.07 -1.95 5.13
CA VAL A 111 -1.20 -2.36 4.02
C VAL A 111 -1.70 -1.77 2.70
N CYS A 112 -0.74 -1.45 1.82
CA CYS A 112 -1.04 -0.90 0.50
C CYS A 112 -1.83 -1.84 -0.43
N GLY A 113 -1.94 -3.12 -0.10
CA GLY A 113 -2.72 -4.13 -0.82
C GLY A 113 -4.09 -4.42 -0.19
N ALA A 114 -4.50 -3.70 0.87
CA ALA A 114 -5.84 -3.86 1.41
C ALA A 114 -6.88 -3.39 0.39
N MET A 115 -7.98 -4.13 0.28
CA MET A 115 -9.06 -3.74 -0.62
C MET A 115 -9.70 -2.42 -0.17
N GLU A 116 -9.82 -1.49 -1.10
CA GLU A 116 -10.52 -0.21 -0.90
C GLU A 116 -11.85 -0.19 -1.64
N THR A 117 -11.93 -0.88 -2.78
CA THR A 117 -13.13 -0.91 -3.61
C THR A 117 -13.55 -2.34 -3.91
N LEU A 118 -14.82 -2.63 -3.69
CA LEU A 118 -15.46 -3.88 -4.08
C LEU A 118 -16.41 -3.64 -5.25
N LEU A 119 -16.14 -4.30 -6.35
CA LEU A 119 -16.98 -4.28 -7.56
C LEU A 119 -17.74 -5.61 -7.64
N LEU A 120 -19.03 -5.55 -7.88
CA LEU A 120 -19.89 -6.73 -7.95
C LEU A 120 -20.64 -6.74 -9.28
N ALA A 121 -20.64 -7.87 -9.98
CA ALA A 121 -21.58 -8.08 -11.07
C ALA A 121 -23.02 -7.99 -10.53
N GLU A 122 -23.91 -7.31 -11.23
CA GLU A 122 -25.28 -7.01 -10.78
C GLU A 122 -26.05 -8.26 -10.33
N SER A 123 -25.91 -9.36 -11.06
CA SER A 123 -26.61 -10.62 -10.78
C SER A 123 -26.24 -11.30 -9.47
N VAL A 124 -25.10 -10.95 -8.87
CA VAL A 124 -24.62 -11.53 -7.59
C VAL A 124 -24.57 -10.50 -6.46
N ALA A 125 -24.75 -9.22 -6.78
CA ALA A 125 -24.56 -8.13 -5.83
C ALA A 125 -25.39 -8.29 -4.56
N GLU A 126 -26.68 -8.57 -4.67
CA GLU A 126 -27.56 -8.74 -3.52
C GLU A 126 -27.09 -9.89 -2.62
N LYS A 127 -26.80 -11.06 -3.21
CA LYS A 127 -26.37 -12.25 -2.46
C LYS A 127 -25.05 -12.04 -1.72
N VAL A 128 -24.10 -11.38 -2.38
CA VAL A 128 -22.79 -11.07 -1.76
C VAL A 128 -22.96 -10.05 -0.65
N LEU A 129 -23.69 -8.95 -0.89
CA LEU A 129 -23.88 -7.88 0.09
C LEU A 129 -24.63 -8.37 1.33
N GLN A 130 -25.68 -9.17 1.18
CA GLN A 130 -26.42 -9.75 2.31
C GLN A 130 -25.52 -10.52 3.29
N ARG A 131 -24.47 -11.19 2.77
CA ARG A 131 -23.55 -12.00 3.58
C ARG A 131 -22.33 -11.21 4.07
N LEU A 132 -21.84 -10.27 3.28
CA LEU A 132 -20.61 -9.57 3.54
C LEU A 132 -20.80 -8.34 4.45
N VAL A 133 -21.89 -7.58 4.24
CA VAL A 133 -22.17 -6.35 4.98
C VAL A 133 -22.26 -6.57 6.50
N PRO A 134 -22.95 -7.60 7.01
CA PRO A 134 -22.97 -7.89 8.46
C PRO A 134 -21.57 -8.15 9.02
N LYS A 135 -20.70 -8.84 8.27
CA LYS A 135 -19.32 -9.10 8.68
C LYS A 135 -18.49 -7.81 8.75
N TYR A 136 -18.61 -6.95 7.75
CA TYR A 136 -17.95 -5.64 7.75
C TYR A 136 -18.38 -4.74 8.90
N ARG A 137 -19.68 -4.77 9.27
CA ARG A 137 -20.19 -4.00 10.40
C ARG A 137 -19.60 -4.46 11.73
N VAL A 138 -19.43 -5.76 11.93
CA VAL A 138 -18.78 -6.32 13.13
C VAL A 138 -17.34 -5.80 13.27
N GLU A 139 -16.65 -5.64 12.15
CA GLU A 139 -15.29 -5.11 12.11
C GLU A 139 -15.23 -3.57 12.10
N GLY A 140 -16.36 -2.88 12.19
CA GLY A 140 -16.41 -1.42 12.18
C GLY A 140 -16.08 -0.77 10.82
N VAL A 141 -16.19 -1.53 9.72
CA VAL A 141 -15.96 -1.00 8.38
C VAL A 141 -17.13 -0.14 7.94
N GLU A 142 -16.87 1.12 7.61
CA GLU A 142 -17.83 2.00 6.98
C GLU A 142 -18.07 1.57 5.53
N ILE A 143 -19.33 1.47 5.14
CA ILE A 143 -19.72 1.11 3.77
C ILE A 143 -20.17 2.37 3.03
N ARG A 144 -19.56 2.61 1.90
CA ARG A 144 -19.93 3.66 0.96
C ARG A 144 -20.28 3.03 -0.37
N GLY A 145 -21.43 3.38 -0.92
CA GLY A 145 -21.94 2.72 -2.11
C GLY A 145 -22.53 3.68 -3.13
N CYS A 146 -22.56 3.22 -4.39
CA CYS A 146 -23.32 3.84 -5.45
C CYS A 146 -24.82 3.76 -5.14
N GLU A 147 -25.64 4.37 -5.96
CA GLU A 147 -27.09 4.39 -5.75
C GLU A 147 -27.70 2.97 -5.65
N HIS A 148 -27.29 2.07 -6.53
CA HIS A 148 -27.76 0.69 -6.51
C HIS A 148 -27.33 -0.06 -5.22
N THR A 149 -26.09 0.09 -4.79
CA THR A 149 -25.62 -0.49 -3.51
C THR A 149 -26.44 0.04 -2.33
N ARG A 150 -26.79 1.33 -2.33
CA ARG A 150 -27.58 1.96 -1.25
C ARG A 150 -29.05 1.51 -1.23
N GLN A 151 -29.59 1.07 -2.34
CA GLN A 151 -30.92 0.44 -2.39
C GLN A 151 -30.89 -0.93 -1.68
N LEU A 152 -29.79 -1.69 -1.83
CA LEU A 152 -29.60 -3.00 -1.21
C LEU A 152 -29.10 -2.89 0.25
N VAL A 153 -28.40 -1.81 0.60
CA VAL A 153 -27.83 -1.52 1.91
C VAL A 153 -28.21 -0.10 2.33
N PRO A 154 -29.42 0.14 2.87
CA PRO A 154 -29.98 1.48 3.08
C PRO A 154 -29.18 2.39 4.02
N ASP A 155 -28.38 1.83 4.92
CA ASP A 155 -27.51 2.54 5.85
C ASP A 155 -26.10 2.81 5.30
N ALA A 156 -25.81 2.41 4.06
CA ALA A 156 -24.56 2.77 3.40
C ALA A 156 -24.52 4.25 3.04
N ASN A 157 -23.39 4.89 3.32
CA ASN A 157 -23.13 6.26 2.93
C ASN A 157 -22.99 6.39 1.39
N ALA A 158 -23.24 7.56 0.85
CA ALA A 158 -22.98 7.79 -0.56
C ALA A 158 -21.48 7.74 -0.84
N ALA A 159 -21.07 7.00 -1.88
CA ALA A 159 -19.71 7.05 -2.40
C ALA A 159 -19.49 8.40 -3.10
N THR A 160 -18.28 8.94 -2.96
CA THR A 160 -17.82 10.13 -3.70
C THR A 160 -16.98 9.71 -4.91
N ASP A 161 -16.73 10.62 -5.85
CA ASP A 161 -15.91 10.33 -7.05
C ASP A 161 -14.51 9.78 -6.76
N ARG A 162 -13.99 10.03 -5.54
CA ARG A 162 -12.72 9.45 -5.08
C ARG A 162 -12.85 8.03 -4.53
N GLN A 163 -14.07 7.56 -4.32
CA GLN A 163 -14.39 6.31 -3.64
C GLN A 163 -15.34 5.45 -4.47
N SER A 164 -15.99 6.03 -5.47
CA SER A 164 -16.73 5.32 -6.49
C SER A 164 -15.82 5.11 -7.68
N VAL A 165 -15.17 3.99 -7.72
CA VAL A 165 -14.59 3.53 -8.97
C VAL A 165 -15.69 2.76 -9.67
N VAL A 166 -16.03 3.25 -10.81
CA VAL A 166 -17.00 2.64 -11.74
C VAL A 166 -16.44 1.36 -12.30
#